data_17ac262b74a56509720c71bd2290ed19
#
_entry.id   17ac262b74a56509720c71bd2290ed19
#
_cell.length_a   1.000
_cell.length_b   1.000
_cell.length_c   1.000
_cell.angle_alpha   90.00
_cell.angle_beta   90.00
_cell.angle_gamma   90.00
#
_symmetry.space_group_name_H-M   'P 1'
#
loop_
_entity.id
_entity.type
_entity.pdbx_description
1 polymer ?
#
loop_
_entity_poly.entity_id
_entity_poly.type
_entity_poly.pdbx_seq_one_letter_code
_entity_poly.pdbx_strand_id
1 'polypeptide(L)' 'MPWDESYYPPAMRNLSLEVRSKAIEIANALLEEGSDEGRAIRIGIAKAKEWASAADGRE' A
#
# COMPACT_ATOMS: atom_id res chain seq x y z
N MET A 1 6.21 1.38 12.84
CA MET A 1 5.46 1.47 11.60
C MET A 1 4.34 2.46 11.76
N PRO A 2 4.29 3.48 10.92
CA PRO A 2 3.25 4.50 11.07
C PRO A 2 1.85 3.99 10.77
N TRP A 3 1.72 3.01 9.89
CA TRP A 3 0.39 2.52 9.53
C TRP A 3 0.26 1.03 9.74
N ASP A 4 -0.96 0.59 10.02
CA ASP A 4 -1.29 -0.83 10.12
C ASP A 4 -2.77 -0.99 9.80
N GLU A 5 -3.30 -2.21 9.96
CA GLU A 5 -4.68 -2.48 9.58
C GLU A 5 -5.71 -1.76 10.43
N SER A 6 -5.32 -1.28 11.61
CA SER A 6 -6.24 -0.52 12.43
C SER A 6 -6.07 0.99 12.29
N TYR A 7 -5.05 1.42 11.55
CA TYR A 7 -4.82 2.85 11.34
C TYR A 7 -4.06 3.03 10.04
N TYR A 8 -4.72 3.52 9.02
CA TYR A 8 -4.12 3.69 7.70
C TYR A 8 -4.72 4.90 7.00
N PRO A 9 -4.06 5.39 5.94
CA PRO A 9 -4.55 6.59 5.26
C PRO A 9 -5.93 6.36 4.65
N PRO A 10 -6.78 7.40 4.66
CA PRO A 10 -8.11 7.27 4.06
C PRO A 10 -8.08 6.83 2.61
N ALA A 11 -7.00 7.14 1.88
CA ALA A 11 -6.90 6.74 0.49
C ALA A 11 -6.91 5.23 0.30
N MET A 12 -6.61 4.48 1.35
CA MET A 12 -6.57 3.03 1.27
C MET A 12 -7.86 2.37 1.73
N ARG A 13 -8.84 3.18 2.13
CA ARG A 13 -10.06 2.63 2.74
C ARG A 13 -10.85 1.72 1.82
N ASN A 14 -10.86 2.01 0.54
CA ASN A 14 -11.66 1.24 -0.40
C ASN A 14 -10.92 0.06 -1.02
N LEU A 15 -9.70 -0.18 -0.62
CA LEU A 15 -8.94 -1.32 -1.13
C LEU A 15 -9.41 -2.59 -0.43
N SER A 16 -9.29 -3.72 -1.13
CA SER A 16 -9.55 -4.99 -0.49
C SER A 16 -8.53 -5.22 0.61
N LEU A 17 -8.84 -6.13 1.51
CA LEU A 17 -7.95 -6.40 2.63
C LEU A 17 -6.54 -6.74 2.17
N GLU A 18 -6.43 -7.59 1.16
CA GLU A 18 -5.12 -8.01 0.67
C GLU A 18 -4.35 -6.85 0.06
N VAL A 19 -5.02 -6.08 -0.79
CA VAL A 19 -4.37 -4.95 -1.44
C VAL A 19 -3.98 -3.89 -0.42
N ARG A 20 -4.88 -3.63 0.54
CA ARG A 20 -4.58 -2.63 1.56
C ARG A 20 -3.40 -3.05 2.41
N SER A 21 -3.35 -4.31 2.81
CA SER A 21 -2.25 -4.81 3.61
C SER A 21 -0.92 -4.64 2.88
N LYS A 22 -0.92 -4.96 1.59
CA LYS A 22 0.29 -4.79 0.78
C LYS A 22 0.65 -3.32 0.61
N ALA A 23 -0.35 -2.48 0.39
CA ALA A 23 -0.11 -1.05 0.25
C ALA A 23 0.50 -0.46 1.51
N ILE A 24 0.01 -0.88 2.66
CA ILE A 24 0.54 -0.42 3.94
C ILE A 24 2.00 -0.83 4.08
N GLU A 25 2.29 -2.07 3.75
CA GLU A 25 3.64 -2.59 3.84
C GLU A 25 4.61 -1.77 2.98
N ILE A 26 4.22 -1.52 1.73
CA ILE A 26 5.07 -0.77 0.81
C ILE A 26 5.21 0.67 1.26
N ALA A 27 4.11 1.29 1.68
CA ALA A 27 4.15 2.68 2.09
C ALA A 27 5.03 2.86 3.32
N ASN A 28 4.95 1.95 4.28
CA ASN A 28 5.80 2.03 5.46
C ASN A 28 7.27 1.91 5.09
N ALA A 29 7.58 1.01 4.16
CA ALA A 29 8.97 0.85 3.73
C ALA A 29 9.49 2.11 3.06
N LEU A 30 8.64 2.76 2.26
CA LEU A 30 9.05 4.00 1.60
C LEU A 30 9.27 5.12 2.60
N LEU A 31 8.45 5.20 3.63
CA LEU A 31 8.66 6.18 4.68
C LEU A 31 9.99 5.98 5.37
N GLU A 32 10.33 4.71 5.62
CA GLU A 32 11.62 4.42 6.25
C GLU A 32 12.79 4.85 5.38
N GLU A 33 12.59 4.83 4.07
CA GLU A 33 13.62 5.24 3.15
C GLU A 33 13.68 6.73 2.94
N GLY A 34 12.78 7.48 3.57
CA GLY A 34 12.83 8.93 3.49
C GLY A 34 11.80 9.57 2.58
N SER A 35 10.90 8.82 2.00
CA SER A 35 9.84 9.38 1.17
C SER A 35 8.86 10.16 2.04
N ASP A 36 8.25 11.20 1.49
CA ASP A 36 7.21 11.88 2.24
C ASP A 36 5.94 11.03 2.21
N GLU A 37 4.99 11.39 3.09
CA GLU A 37 3.80 10.58 3.26
C GLU A 37 2.95 10.48 2.01
N GLY A 38 2.73 11.61 1.33
CA GLY A 38 1.90 11.59 0.15
C GLY A 38 2.46 10.69 -0.94
N ARG A 39 3.76 10.77 -1.13
CA ARG A 39 4.42 9.94 -2.13
C ARG A 39 4.38 8.47 -1.72
N ALA A 40 4.64 8.18 -0.46
CA ALA A 40 4.63 6.80 0.03
C ALA A 40 3.26 6.17 -0.17
N ILE A 41 2.20 6.93 0.12
CA ILE A 41 0.85 6.43 -0.02
C ILE A 41 0.52 6.15 -1.49
N ARG A 42 0.82 7.11 -2.37
CA ARG A 42 0.51 6.94 -3.79
C ARG A 42 1.24 5.76 -4.40
N ILE A 43 2.53 5.68 -4.13
CA ILE A 43 3.34 4.61 -4.69
C ILE A 43 2.94 3.27 -4.08
N GLY A 44 2.66 3.27 -2.78
CA GLY A 44 2.26 2.05 -2.12
C GLY A 44 1.00 1.47 -2.71
N ILE A 45 0.00 2.32 -2.94
CA ILE A 45 -1.26 1.86 -3.52
C ILE A 45 -1.05 1.37 -4.94
N ALA A 46 -0.29 2.11 -5.75
CA ALA A 46 -0.07 1.72 -7.13
C ALA A 46 0.64 0.37 -7.21
N LYS A 47 1.66 0.20 -6.41
CA LYS A 47 2.41 -1.03 -6.44
C LYS A 47 1.62 -2.21 -5.87
N ALA A 48 0.80 -1.95 -4.88
CA ALA A 48 -0.04 -3.00 -4.32
C ALA A 48 -1.05 -3.49 -5.34
N LYS A 49 -1.61 -2.55 -6.11
CA LYS A 49 -2.55 -2.92 -7.16
C LYS A 49 -1.87 -3.72 -8.26
N GLU A 50 -0.66 -3.34 -8.62
CA GLU A 50 0.12 -4.09 -9.60
C GLU A 50 0.39 -5.49 -9.11
N TRP A 51 0.77 -5.60 -7.84
CA TRP A 51 1.06 -6.89 -7.25
C TRP A 51 -0.17 -7.80 -7.29
N ALA A 52 -1.32 -7.27 -6.92
CA ALA A 52 -2.54 -8.04 -6.91
C ALA A 52 -2.98 -8.43 -8.32
N SER A 53 -2.81 -7.51 -9.25
CA SER A 53 -3.17 -7.75 -10.63
C SER A 53 -2.28 -8.81 -11.26
N ALA A 54 -1.00 -8.76 -10.96
CA ALA A 54 -0.07 -9.76 -11.47
C ALA A 54 -0.40 -11.14 -10.92
N ALA A 55 -0.76 -11.21 -9.64
CA ALA A 55 -1.11 -12.47 -9.02
C ALA A 55 -2.37 -13.05 -9.66
N ASP A 56 -3.36 -12.18 -9.89
CA ASP A 56 -4.60 -12.62 -10.51
C ASP A 56 -4.43 -12.97 -11.96
N GLY A 57 -3.67 -12.20 -12.68
CA GLY A 57 -3.54 -12.38 -14.10
C GLY A 57 -2.65 -13.52 -14.50
N ARG A 58 -2.16 -14.23 -13.52
CA ARG A 58 -1.23 -15.24 -13.80
C ARG A 58 -1.88 -16.50 -14.27
N GLU A 59 -3.07 -16.71 -14.07
CA GLU A 59 -3.63 -17.92 -14.47
C GLU A 59 -3.74 -18.13 -15.89
#